data_4ad69c5d1eaecb707657cdb36568562c
#
_entry.id   4ad69c5d1eaecb707657cdb36568562c
#
_cell.length_a   1.000
_cell.length_b   1.000
_cell.length_c   1.000
_cell.angle_alpha   90.00
_cell.angle_beta   90.00
_cell.angle_gamma   90.00
#
_symmetry.space_group_name_H-M   'P 1'
#
loop_
_entity.id
_entity.type
_entity.pdbx_description
1 polymer ?
#
loop_
_entity_poly.entity_id
_entity_poly.type
_entity_poly.pdbx_seq_one_letter_code
_entity_poly.pdbx_strand_id
1 'polypeptide(L)'
;LVTADVNAATPLHNHAGYFRALKKKGIKTYSVNPLVTDTAAYMDSEWIAPNPGTDCALMAAMMYELEVTGKADHAFLAKYCSGWEEMKKYLLGEEDGVKKTPEWAAEITGVPAQKIRAFAQDLAAHRTMIMFGYGMQRAQYGEQTSWMVVTLAAVLGQIGLPGGGFGTRYQSASAGSPVSNGPIMSGLPGSPKPVRPVLPWKSTKLLPVAAITEVLERPGATVDFDGQKCTYPDIHLVMWGGGNPFCHHPDTFRLEISGPPTRCQAVYRCF
;
A
#
# COMPACT_ATOMS: atom_id res chain seq x y z
N LEU A 1 -10.75 8.99 -8.25
CA LEU A 1 -9.69 9.18 -7.33
C LEU A 1 -10.15 9.08 -5.90
N VAL A 2 -9.56 8.42 -5.17
CA VAL A 2 -9.33 7.95 -4.04
C VAL A 2 -9.05 8.53 -2.88
N THR A 3 -9.37 8.68 -1.69
CA THR A 3 -8.40 8.48 -0.76
C THR A 3 -8.57 8.82 0.65
N ALA A 4 -7.73 8.37 1.49
CA ALA A 4 -7.36 8.87 2.80
C ALA A 4 -7.20 10.40 2.81
N ASP A 5 -7.51 11.04 3.91
CA ASP A 5 -7.28 12.49 4.07
C ASP A 5 -5.78 12.80 4.01
N VAL A 6 -5.35 13.24 2.85
CA VAL A 6 -3.95 13.55 2.57
C VAL A 6 -3.48 14.79 3.33
N ASN A 7 -4.39 15.63 3.76
CA ASN A 7 -4.03 16.86 4.49
C ASN A 7 -3.64 16.59 5.95
N ALA A 8 -4.24 15.59 6.58
CA ALA A 8 -3.91 15.21 7.94
C ALA A 8 -2.59 14.44 8.05
N ALA A 9 -2.17 13.79 6.96
CA ALA A 9 -1.03 12.87 6.99
C ALA A 9 0.33 13.52 6.70
N THR A 10 0.37 14.73 6.14
CA THR A 10 1.63 15.33 5.69
C THR A 10 1.65 16.85 5.81
N PRO A 11 2.05 17.39 6.96
CA PRO A 11 2.15 18.84 7.16
C PRO A 11 3.18 19.52 6.26
N LEU A 12 4.02 18.76 5.57
CA LEU A 12 5.06 19.27 4.69
C LEU A 12 4.57 19.60 3.26
N HIS A 13 3.32 19.28 2.90
CA HIS A 13 2.82 19.42 1.54
C HIS A 13 1.56 20.28 1.48
N ASN A 14 1.56 21.27 0.60
CA ASN A 14 0.39 22.11 0.35
C ASN A 14 -0.55 21.44 -0.67
N HIS A 15 -1.29 20.42 -0.24
CA HIS A 15 -2.28 19.76 -1.11
C HIS A 15 -3.47 20.67 -1.47
N ALA A 16 -3.81 21.62 -0.61
CA ALA A 16 -4.95 22.50 -0.80
C ALA A 16 -4.86 23.31 -2.13
N GLY A 17 -3.66 23.68 -2.56
CA GLY A 17 -3.42 24.33 -3.85
C GLY A 17 -3.80 23.44 -5.03
N TYR A 18 -3.41 22.19 -4.98
CA TYR A 18 -3.71 21.21 -6.03
C TYR A 18 -5.20 20.86 -6.07
N PHE A 19 -5.85 20.65 -4.92
CA PHE A 19 -7.29 20.39 -4.86
C PHE A 19 -8.11 21.55 -5.41
N ARG A 20 -7.74 22.78 -5.10
CA ARG A 20 -8.37 23.96 -5.70
C ARG A 20 -8.23 23.98 -7.24
N ALA A 21 -7.05 23.62 -7.74
CA ALA A 21 -6.82 23.56 -9.18
C ALA A 21 -7.65 22.44 -9.85
N LEU A 22 -7.73 21.27 -9.23
CA LEU A 22 -8.56 20.16 -9.71
C LEU A 22 -10.04 20.53 -9.72
N LYS A 23 -10.55 21.12 -8.64
CA LYS A 23 -11.94 21.57 -8.52
C LYS A 23 -12.27 22.65 -9.57
N LYS A 24 -11.36 23.62 -9.76
CA LYS A 24 -11.53 24.65 -10.79
C LYS A 24 -11.59 24.08 -12.22
N LYS A 25 -10.91 22.96 -12.47
CA LYS A 25 -10.94 22.24 -13.75
C LYS A 25 -12.15 21.33 -13.92
N GLY A 26 -13.01 21.21 -12.91
CA GLY A 26 -14.17 20.31 -12.95
C GLY A 26 -13.80 18.82 -13.00
N ILE A 27 -12.64 18.44 -12.46
CA ILE A 27 -12.22 17.05 -12.44
C ILE A 27 -13.14 16.26 -11.49
N LYS A 28 -13.81 15.25 -12.03
CA LYS A 28 -14.64 14.33 -11.23
C LYS A 28 -13.78 13.56 -10.26
N THR A 29 -14.20 13.50 -9.01
CA THR A 29 -13.50 12.79 -7.94
C THR A 29 -14.40 11.79 -7.24
N TYR A 30 -13.83 10.66 -6.88
CA TYR A 30 -14.45 9.64 -6.03
C TYR A 30 -13.70 9.57 -4.70
N SER A 31 -14.42 9.48 -3.62
CA SER A 31 -13.88 9.20 -2.30
C SER A 31 -14.34 7.81 -1.86
N VAL A 32 -13.43 6.85 -1.88
CA VAL A 32 -13.68 5.49 -1.41
C VAL A 32 -13.17 5.41 0.03
N ASN A 33 -14.08 5.53 0.98
CA ASN A 33 -13.73 5.61 2.39
C ASN A 33 -14.96 5.28 3.24
N PRO A 34 -14.83 4.56 4.35
CA PRO A 34 -15.96 4.29 5.25
C PRO A 34 -16.58 5.56 5.86
N LEU A 35 -15.84 6.66 5.90
CA LEU A 35 -16.27 7.95 6.42
C LEU A 35 -16.17 9.04 5.37
N VAL A 36 -17.05 10.03 5.42
CA VAL A 36 -16.91 11.25 4.63
C VAL A 36 -15.80 12.09 5.24
N THR A 37 -14.73 12.31 4.48
CA THR A 37 -13.59 13.13 4.90
C THR A 37 -13.77 14.59 4.47
N ASP A 38 -13.05 15.51 5.13
CA ASP A 38 -13.03 16.93 4.74
C ASP A 38 -12.60 17.11 3.28
N THR A 39 -11.68 16.28 2.80
CA THR A 39 -11.25 16.28 1.40
C THR A 39 -12.41 15.90 0.47
N ALA A 40 -13.17 14.87 0.82
CA ALA A 40 -14.33 14.44 0.03
C ALA A 40 -15.39 15.54 -0.04
N ALA A 41 -15.69 16.17 1.10
CA ALA A 41 -16.64 17.28 1.19
C ALA A 41 -16.16 18.50 0.40
N TYR A 42 -14.90 18.89 0.53
CA TYR A 42 -14.32 20.01 -0.21
C TYR A 42 -14.33 19.80 -1.72
N MET A 43 -14.07 18.60 -2.18
CA MET A 43 -13.99 18.25 -3.62
C MET A 43 -15.34 17.92 -4.23
N ASP A 44 -16.42 17.92 -3.46
CA ASP A 44 -17.76 17.44 -3.88
C ASP A 44 -17.65 16.02 -4.49
N SER A 45 -16.84 15.17 -3.87
CA SER A 45 -16.53 13.84 -4.38
C SER A 45 -17.76 12.93 -4.31
N GLU A 46 -17.93 12.09 -5.32
CA GLU A 46 -18.88 10.98 -5.20
C GLU A 46 -18.36 10.00 -4.14
N TRP A 47 -19.15 9.85 -3.06
CA TRP A 47 -18.76 9.01 -1.94
C TRP A 47 -19.20 7.57 -2.12
N ILE A 48 -18.24 6.66 -1.97
CA ILE A 48 -18.43 5.21 -1.95
C ILE A 48 -17.93 4.71 -0.60
N ALA A 49 -18.80 4.08 0.17
CA ALA A 49 -18.54 3.67 1.55
C ALA A 49 -18.46 2.14 1.68
N PRO A 50 -17.32 1.52 1.39
CA PRO A 50 -17.14 0.10 1.67
C PRO A 50 -16.99 -0.13 3.18
N ASN A 51 -17.43 -1.29 3.65
CA ASN A 51 -17.08 -1.76 4.99
C ASN A 51 -15.56 -1.78 5.16
N PRO A 52 -15.01 -1.39 6.32
CA PRO A 52 -13.57 -1.40 6.55
C PRO A 52 -12.94 -2.77 6.28
N GLY A 53 -11.81 -2.78 5.56
CA GLY A 53 -11.07 -4.00 5.24
C GLY A 53 -11.63 -4.84 4.08
N THR A 54 -12.60 -4.32 3.33
CA THR A 54 -13.23 -5.03 2.20
C THR A 54 -12.85 -4.47 0.83
N ASP A 55 -11.84 -3.63 0.77
CA ASP A 55 -11.38 -2.96 -0.45
C ASP A 55 -10.98 -3.96 -1.56
N CYS A 56 -10.38 -5.08 -1.18
CA CYS A 56 -10.01 -6.14 -2.14
C CYS A 56 -11.24 -6.72 -2.85
N ALA A 57 -12.34 -6.93 -2.12
CA ALA A 57 -13.57 -7.44 -2.71
C ALA A 57 -14.20 -6.43 -3.67
N LEU A 58 -14.18 -5.14 -3.31
CA LEU A 58 -14.64 -4.07 -4.18
C LEU A 58 -13.83 -4.05 -5.49
N MET A 59 -12.51 -4.04 -5.41
CA MET A 59 -11.64 -3.99 -6.58
C MET A 59 -11.71 -5.27 -7.42
N ALA A 60 -11.84 -6.44 -6.80
CA ALA A 60 -12.03 -7.70 -7.53
C ALA A 60 -13.30 -7.67 -8.37
N ALA A 61 -14.41 -7.19 -7.81
CA ALA A 61 -15.67 -7.07 -8.55
C ALA A 61 -15.61 -6.02 -9.66
N MET A 62 -14.88 -4.93 -9.45
CA MET A 62 -14.63 -3.94 -10.51
C MET A 62 -13.83 -4.55 -11.66
N MET A 63 -12.78 -5.30 -11.36
CA MET A 63 -11.98 -6.00 -12.40
C MET A 63 -12.79 -7.09 -13.10
N TYR A 64 -13.61 -7.85 -12.37
CA TYR A 64 -14.55 -8.79 -12.97
C TYR A 64 -15.48 -8.08 -13.97
N GLU A 65 -16.10 -6.99 -13.58
CA GLU A 65 -16.98 -6.20 -14.43
C GLU A 65 -16.27 -5.70 -15.69
N LEU A 66 -15.04 -5.19 -15.56
CA LEU A 66 -14.23 -4.72 -16.68
C LEU A 66 -13.88 -5.87 -17.64
N GLU A 67 -13.57 -7.03 -17.11
CA GLU A 67 -13.25 -8.23 -17.91
C GLU A 67 -14.46 -8.69 -18.71
N VAL A 68 -15.61 -8.91 -18.06
CA VAL A 68 -16.79 -9.46 -18.71
C VAL A 68 -17.46 -8.48 -19.68
N THR A 69 -17.23 -7.18 -19.52
CA THR A 69 -17.72 -6.14 -20.43
C THR A 69 -16.72 -5.76 -21.53
N GLY A 70 -15.57 -6.44 -21.59
CA GLY A 70 -14.55 -6.21 -22.60
C GLY A 70 -13.84 -4.86 -22.48
N LYS A 71 -13.78 -4.30 -21.28
CA LYS A 71 -13.11 -3.01 -20.97
C LYS A 71 -11.75 -3.17 -20.29
N ALA A 72 -11.34 -4.39 -19.98
CA ALA A 72 -9.98 -4.66 -19.53
C ALA A 72 -8.99 -4.43 -20.69
N ASP A 73 -7.92 -3.71 -20.47
CA ASP A 73 -6.89 -3.47 -21.48
C ASP A 73 -5.94 -4.67 -21.61
N HIS A 74 -6.38 -5.69 -22.36
CA HIS A 74 -5.59 -6.89 -22.60
C HIS A 74 -4.27 -6.62 -23.33
N ALA A 75 -4.18 -5.57 -24.13
CA ALA A 75 -2.94 -5.22 -24.83
C ALA A 75 -1.89 -4.71 -23.81
N PHE A 76 -2.31 -3.88 -22.86
CA PHE A 76 -1.45 -3.45 -21.78
C PHE A 76 -1.03 -4.63 -20.89
N LEU A 77 -2.00 -5.45 -20.46
CA LEU A 77 -1.76 -6.60 -19.60
C LEU A 77 -0.78 -7.60 -20.22
N ALA A 78 -0.97 -7.95 -21.49
CA ALA A 78 -0.08 -8.88 -22.20
C ALA A 78 1.34 -8.32 -22.37
N LYS A 79 1.49 -7.01 -22.49
CA LYS A 79 2.79 -6.38 -22.75
C LYS A 79 3.60 -6.09 -21.50
N TYR A 80 2.93 -5.72 -20.42
CA TYR A 80 3.59 -5.14 -19.23
C TYR A 80 3.35 -5.90 -17.94
N CYS A 81 2.46 -6.89 -17.93
CA CYS A 81 2.10 -7.61 -16.72
C CYS A 81 2.39 -9.11 -16.86
N SER A 82 2.55 -9.78 -15.73
CA SER A 82 2.59 -11.23 -15.61
C SER A 82 1.53 -11.68 -14.61
N GLY A 83 1.02 -12.93 -14.75
CA GLY A 83 0.03 -13.50 -13.83
C GLY A 83 -1.41 -13.04 -14.06
N TRP A 84 -1.71 -12.37 -15.18
CA TRP A 84 -3.07 -11.95 -15.47
C TRP A 84 -4.02 -13.13 -15.69
N GLU A 85 -3.58 -14.18 -16.36
CA GLU A 85 -4.44 -15.34 -16.63
C GLU A 85 -4.84 -16.08 -15.35
N GLU A 86 -3.96 -16.14 -14.38
CA GLU A 86 -4.24 -16.68 -13.05
C GLU A 86 -5.24 -15.78 -12.31
N MET A 87 -5.01 -14.47 -12.31
CA MET A 87 -5.94 -13.51 -11.70
C MET A 87 -7.32 -13.56 -12.36
N LYS A 88 -7.38 -13.69 -13.68
CA LYS A 88 -8.63 -13.82 -14.42
C LYS A 88 -9.41 -15.08 -14.00
N LYS A 89 -8.75 -16.23 -13.86
CA LYS A 89 -9.39 -17.46 -13.38
C LYS A 89 -9.98 -17.27 -11.99
N TYR A 90 -9.27 -16.60 -11.09
CA TYR A 90 -9.78 -16.26 -9.78
C TYR A 90 -11.01 -15.35 -9.86
N LEU A 91 -10.98 -14.30 -10.68
CA LEU A 91 -12.11 -13.38 -10.86
C LEU A 91 -13.35 -14.10 -11.42
N LEU A 92 -13.14 -14.99 -12.39
CA LEU A 92 -14.22 -15.77 -13.04
C LEU A 92 -14.71 -16.95 -12.18
N GLY A 93 -14.08 -17.23 -11.04
CA GLY A 93 -14.45 -18.30 -10.13
C GLY A 93 -13.99 -19.68 -10.59
N GLU A 94 -12.99 -19.76 -11.47
CA GLU A 94 -12.47 -21.04 -11.96
C GLU A 94 -11.59 -21.74 -10.90
N GLU A 95 -11.04 -21.00 -9.95
CA GLU A 95 -10.19 -21.56 -8.89
C GLU A 95 -10.98 -22.01 -7.65
N ASP A 96 -11.98 -21.23 -7.25
CA ASP A 96 -12.69 -21.43 -5.96
C ASP A 96 -14.20 -21.63 -6.13
N GLY A 97 -14.68 -21.69 -7.38
CA GLY A 97 -16.11 -21.84 -7.69
C GLY A 97 -16.94 -20.56 -7.46
N VAL A 98 -16.32 -19.44 -7.08
CA VAL A 98 -17.02 -18.20 -6.70
C VAL A 98 -16.64 -17.06 -7.63
N LYS A 99 -17.54 -16.66 -8.52
CA LYS A 99 -17.35 -15.48 -9.37
C LYS A 99 -17.34 -14.22 -8.53
N LYS A 100 -16.37 -13.35 -8.77
CA LYS A 100 -16.22 -12.09 -8.02
C LYS A 100 -17.10 -11.00 -8.61
N THR A 101 -18.40 -11.30 -8.74
CA THR A 101 -19.38 -10.37 -9.34
C THR A 101 -19.64 -9.15 -8.45
N PRO A 102 -20.17 -8.06 -9.00
CA PRO A 102 -20.63 -6.94 -8.18
C PRO A 102 -21.66 -7.31 -7.10
N GLU A 103 -22.51 -8.32 -7.32
CA GLU A 103 -23.43 -8.84 -6.32
C GLU A 103 -22.69 -9.50 -5.16
N TRP A 104 -21.73 -10.38 -5.47
CA TRP A 104 -20.87 -10.99 -4.47
C TRP A 104 -20.15 -9.93 -3.61
N ALA A 105 -19.60 -8.90 -4.25
CA ALA A 105 -18.90 -7.84 -3.52
C ALA A 105 -19.87 -6.96 -2.72
N ALA A 106 -21.12 -6.77 -3.18
CA ALA A 106 -22.11 -5.96 -2.45
C ALA A 106 -22.44 -6.57 -1.09
N GLU A 107 -22.52 -7.89 -0.99
CA GLU A 107 -22.74 -8.58 0.29
C GLU A 107 -21.57 -8.38 1.28
N ILE A 108 -20.35 -8.30 0.78
CA ILE A 108 -19.15 -8.14 1.60
C ILE A 108 -18.92 -6.68 1.97
N THR A 109 -19.03 -5.80 0.98
CA THR A 109 -18.62 -4.39 1.10
C THR A 109 -19.73 -3.48 1.60
N GLY A 110 -20.99 -3.89 1.48
CA GLY A 110 -22.12 -3.02 1.70
C GLY A 110 -22.38 -2.01 0.58
N VAL A 111 -21.54 -1.97 -0.46
CA VAL A 111 -21.73 -1.08 -1.61
C VAL A 111 -22.68 -1.73 -2.62
N PRO A 112 -23.78 -1.07 -3.02
CA PRO A 112 -24.72 -1.65 -3.96
C PRO A 112 -24.06 -2.11 -5.27
N ALA A 113 -24.40 -3.29 -5.77
CA ALA A 113 -23.81 -3.89 -6.99
C ALA A 113 -23.89 -2.96 -8.20
N GLN A 114 -25.03 -2.26 -8.37
CA GLN A 114 -25.19 -1.28 -9.45
C GLN A 114 -24.18 -0.13 -9.34
N LYS A 115 -23.88 0.31 -8.11
CA LYS A 115 -22.88 1.37 -7.88
C LYS A 115 -21.49 0.89 -8.17
N ILE A 116 -21.15 -0.37 -7.83
CA ILE A 116 -19.87 -1.00 -8.19
C ILE A 116 -19.69 -1.03 -9.71
N ARG A 117 -20.73 -1.46 -10.45
CA ARG A 117 -20.69 -1.47 -11.92
C ARG A 117 -20.49 -0.08 -12.51
N ALA A 118 -21.30 0.87 -12.08
CA ALA A 118 -21.22 2.25 -12.57
C ALA A 118 -19.82 2.84 -12.30
N PHE A 119 -19.27 2.58 -11.14
CA PHE A 119 -17.93 3.04 -10.76
C PHE A 119 -16.85 2.42 -11.66
N ALA A 120 -16.85 1.10 -11.84
CA ALA A 120 -15.89 0.43 -12.71
C ALA A 120 -15.96 0.97 -14.16
N GLN A 121 -17.17 1.11 -14.69
CA GLN A 121 -17.41 1.61 -16.05
C GLN A 121 -16.95 3.07 -16.21
N ASP A 122 -17.16 3.92 -15.21
CA ASP A 122 -16.75 5.31 -15.25
C ASP A 122 -15.22 5.45 -15.22
N LEU A 123 -14.53 4.64 -14.39
CA LEU A 123 -13.06 4.63 -14.37
C LEU A 123 -12.47 4.21 -15.72
N ALA A 124 -13.08 3.24 -16.41
CA ALA A 124 -12.62 2.79 -17.73
C ALA A 124 -12.93 3.79 -18.86
N ALA A 125 -14.00 4.57 -18.69
CA ALA A 125 -14.40 5.58 -19.69
C ALA A 125 -13.52 6.84 -19.68
N HIS A 126 -12.78 7.05 -18.60
CA HIS A 126 -12.01 8.29 -18.40
C HIS A 126 -10.55 8.03 -18.09
N ARG A 127 -9.72 9.07 -18.27
CA ARG A 127 -8.35 9.06 -17.75
C ARG A 127 -8.41 9.11 -16.23
N THR A 128 -8.03 8.02 -15.58
CA THR A 128 -8.19 7.84 -14.14
C THR A 128 -6.87 7.69 -13.43
N MET A 129 -6.67 8.50 -12.39
CA MET A 129 -5.61 8.33 -11.40
C MET A 129 -6.20 7.75 -10.12
N ILE A 130 -5.73 6.59 -9.70
CA ILE A 130 -6.10 5.98 -8.42
C ILE A 130 -5.04 6.37 -7.39
N MET A 131 -5.44 7.11 -6.36
CA MET A 131 -4.54 7.49 -5.28
C MET A 131 -4.95 6.77 -4.00
N PHE A 132 -4.01 6.25 -3.25
CA PHE A 132 -4.29 5.56 -2.01
C PHE A 132 -3.26 5.90 -0.93
N GLY A 133 -3.69 5.79 0.32
CA GLY A 133 -2.90 6.08 1.50
C GLY A 133 -2.56 4.83 2.30
N TYR A 134 -2.00 5.04 3.48
CA TYR A 134 -1.52 3.96 4.35
C TYR A 134 -2.60 3.28 5.18
N GLY A 135 -3.81 3.84 5.27
CA GLY A 135 -4.88 3.29 6.11
C GLY A 135 -5.22 1.83 5.80
N MET A 136 -5.18 1.48 4.53
CA MET A 136 -5.54 0.14 4.05
C MET A 136 -4.53 -0.95 4.47
N GLN A 137 -3.26 -0.61 4.60
CA GLN A 137 -2.20 -1.61 4.81
C GLN A 137 -2.02 -2.02 6.27
N ARG A 138 -2.60 -1.28 7.23
CA ARG A 138 -2.50 -1.60 8.66
C ARG A 138 -3.65 -2.48 9.14
N ALA A 139 -3.85 -3.58 8.45
CA ALA A 139 -4.85 -4.59 8.74
C ALA A 139 -4.30 -5.97 8.40
N GLN A 140 -4.99 -7.01 8.82
CA GLN A 140 -4.66 -8.36 8.38
C GLN A 140 -4.72 -8.43 6.84
N TYR A 141 -3.65 -8.94 6.22
CA TYR A 141 -3.48 -8.98 4.76
C TYR A 141 -3.55 -7.61 4.06
N GLY A 142 -3.24 -6.53 4.77
CA GLY A 142 -3.34 -5.16 4.25
C GLY A 142 -2.46 -4.88 3.03
N GLU A 143 -1.36 -5.62 2.86
CA GLU A 143 -0.51 -5.60 1.67
C GLU A 143 -1.28 -5.98 0.39
N GLN A 144 -2.26 -6.88 0.49
CA GLN A 144 -3.08 -7.30 -0.63
C GLN A 144 -3.89 -6.15 -1.21
N THR A 145 -4.39 -5.27 -0.36
CA THR A 145 -5.16 -4.11 -0.79
C THR A 145 -4.34 -3.17 -1.65
N SER A 146 -3.11 -2.88 -1.24
CA SER A 146 -2.19 -2.06 -2.04
C SER A 146 -1.85 -2.71 -3.38
N TRP A 147 -1.65 -4.01 -3.38
CA TRP A 147 -1.40 -4.78 -4.60
C TRP A 147 -2.61 -4.78 -5.55
N MET A 148 -3.82 -4.94 -5.01
CA MET A 148 -5.05 -4.87 -5.80
C MET A 148 -5.26 -3.51 -6.47
N VAL A 149 -4.85 -2.39 -5.84
CA VAL A 149 -4.88 -1.07 -6.49
C VAL A 149 -3.99 -1.05 -7.73
N VAL A 150 -2.78 -1.60 -7.64
CA VAL A 150 -1.87 -1.70 -8.79
C VAL A 150 -2.47 -2.57 -9.88
N THR A 151 -3.08 -3.69 -9.51
CA THR A 151 -3.73 -4.62 -10.44
C THR A 151 -4.91 -3.96 -11.15
N LEU A 152 -5.78 -3.26 -10.42
CA LEU A 152 -6.90 -2.52 -11.02
C LEU A 152 -6.40 -1.44 -12.00
N ALA A 153 -5.36 -0.69 -11.62
CA ALA A 153 -4.76 0.30 -12.51
C ALA A 153 -4.13 -0.32 -13.77
N ALA A 154 -3.59 -1.53 -13.67
CA ALA A 154 -3.09 -2.30 -14.80
C ALA A 154 -4.22 -2.76 -15.72
N VAL A 155 -5.33 -3.25 -15.15
CA VAL A 155 -6.53 -3.66 -15.91
C VAL A 155 -7.12 -2.48 -16.70
N LEU A 156 -7.05 -1.27 -16.14
CA LEU A 156 -7.45 -0.03 -16.84
C LEU A 156 -6.45 0.39 -17.94
N GLY A 157 -5.25 -0.20 -17.98
CA GLY A 157 -4.25 0.10 -19.01
C GLY A 157 -3.65 1.51 -18.96
N GLN A 158 -3.76 2.21 -17.84
CA GLN A 158 -3.42 3.64 -17.77
C GLN A 158 -2.12 3.95 -17.02
N ILE A 159 -1.40 2.93 -16.56
CA ILE A 159 -0.11 3.12 -15.88
C ILE A 159 0.90 3.71 -16.86
N GLY A 160 1.58 4.77 -16.44
CA GLY A 160 2.55 5.50 -17.25
C GLY A 160 1.97 6.60 -18.13
N LEU A 161 0.65 6.73 -18.20
CA LEU A 161 0.00 7.83 -18.90
C LEU A 161 -0.12 9.08 -18.00
N PRO A 162 0.15 10.28 -18.50
CA PRO A 162 -0.03 11.49 -17.70
C PRO A 162 -1.45 11.61 -17.14
N GLY A 163 -1.58 11.72 -15.80
CA GLY A 163 -2.86 11.77 -15.10
C GLY A 163 -3.63 10.45 -15.04
N GLY A 164 -3.01 9.33 -15.40
CA GLY A 164 -3.56 7.98 -15.29
C GLY A 164 -2.76 7.08 -14.35
N GLY A 165 -3.24 5.86 -14.15
CA GLY A 165 -2.57 4.85 -13.34
C GLY A 165 -2.85 4.97 -11.84
N PHE A 166 -1.83 4.73 -11.03
CA PHE A 166 -1.96 4.81 -9.58
C PHE A 166 -0.85 5.65 -8.95
N GLY A 167 -1.10 6.10 -7.74
CA GLY A 167 -0.12 6.83 -6.97
C GLY A 167 -0.28 6.68 -5.47
N THR A 168 0.86 6.61 -4.79
CA THR A 168 0.94 6.59 -3.33
C THR A 168 2.17 7.33 -2.87
N ARG A 169 2.17 7.79 -1.63
CA ARG A 169 3.35 8.37 -0.98
C ARG A 169 4.03 9.51 -1.74
N TYR A 170 3.29 10.30 -2.49
CA TYR A 170 3.90 11.45 -3.16
C TYR A 170 4.69 12.31 -2.16
N GLN A 171 5.99 12.47 -2.43
CA GLN A 171 6.94 13.22 -1.62
C GLN A 171 7.11 12.72 -0.16
N SER A 172 6.59 11.54 0.18
CA SER A 172 6.89 10.90 1.43
C SER A 172 8.16 10.07 1.28
N ALA A 173 9.14 10.29 2.13
CA ALA A 173 10.39 9.53 2.19
C ALA A 173 11.21 9.49 0.88
N SER A 174 11.12 10.50 0.03
CA SER A 174 11.89 10.66 -1.21
C SER A 174 11.68 9.57 -2.27
N ALA A 175 10.81 8.61 -2.06
CA ALA A 175 10.53 7.56 -3.03
C ALA A 175 9.71 8.14 -4.19
N GLY A 176 10.32 8.19 -5.37
CA GLY A 176 9.68 8.68 -6.59
C GLY A 176 9.57 10.20 -6.71
N SER A 177 10.18 10.97 -5.82
CA SER A 177 10.38 12.39 -6.04
C SER A 177 11.47 12.60 -7.08
N PRO A 178 11.33 13.57 -7.99
CA PRO A 178 12.50 14.07 -8.72
C PRO A 178 13.59 14.39 -7.71
N VAL A 179 14.84 14.13 -8.05
CA VAL A 179 15.96 14.45 -7.17
C VAL A 179 15.84 15.92 -6.80
N SER A 180 15.21 16.19 -5.68
CA SER A 180 15.12 17.51 -5.11
C SER A 180 16.41 17.72 -4.34
N ASN A 181 17.26 18.61 -4.81
CA ASN A 181 18.36 19.15 -4.03
C ASN A 181 17.86 20.12 -2.94
N GLY A 182 16.58 20.02 -2.58
CA GLY A 182 16.05 20.75 -1.47
C GLY A 182 16.82 20.40 -0.19
N PRO A 183 16.99 21.34 0.74
CA PRO A 183 17.68 21.12 1.99
C PRO A 183 16.82 20.26 2.91
N ILE A 184 16.65 19.00 2.58
CA ILE A 184 16.26 18.01 3.57
C ILE A 184 17.51 17.88 4.43
N MET A 185 17.59 18.73 5.47
CA MET A 185 18.56 18.61 6.53
C MET A 185 19.81 17.82 6.11
N SER A 186 20.42 18.26 5.01
CA SER A 186 21.74 17.77 4.64
C SER A 186 22.67 18.19 5.77
N GLY A 187 22.91 17.26 6.65
CA GLY A 187 23.79 17.38 7.78
C GLY A 187 23.81 18.76 8.43
N LEU A 188 23.41 18.87 9.65
CA LEU A 188 23.74 20.05 10.43
C LEU A 188 25.20 20.39 10.12
N PRO A 189 25.52 21.66 9.77
CA PRO A 189 26.90 22.06 9.57
C PRO A 189 27.71 21.61 10.80
N GLY A 190 28.69 20.76 10.60
CA GLY A 190 29.49 20.22 11.71
C GLY A 190 29.14 18.80 12.15
N SER A 191 28.18 18.09 11.50
CA SER A 191 28.05 16.66 11.76
C SER A 191 29.38 15.95 11.52
N PRO A 192 29.96 15.28 12.52
CA PRO A 192 31.22 14.57 12.35
C PRO A 192 31.03 13.50 11.29
N LYS A 193 31.94 13.45 10.33
CA LYS A 193 32.00 12.34 9.37
C LYS A 193 32.13 11.05 10.17
N PRO A 194 31.44 9.96 9.81
CA PRO A 194 31.58 8.71 10.52
C PRO A 194 33.06 8.29 10.53
N VAL A 195 33.60 8.07 11.71
CA VAL A 195 35.02 7.74 11.94
C VAL A 195 35.37 6.33 11.42
N ARG A 196 34.36 5.53 11.15
CA ARG A 196 34.51 4.19 10.58
C ARG A 196 33.88 4.13 9.19
N PRO A 197 34.51 3.45 8.24
CA PRO A 197 33.85 3.16 6.99
C PRO A 197 32.54 2.44 7.33
N VAL A 198 31.45 2.98 6.86
CA VAL A 198 30.16 2.26 6.87
C VAL A 198 30.44 0.94 6.19
N LEU A 199 30.27 -0.17 6.89
CA LEU A 199 30.41 -1.50 6.30
C LEU A 199 29.59 -1.51 5.02
N PRO A 200 30.16 -1.94 3.90
CA PRO A 200 29.44 -1.92 2.65
C PRO A 200 28.19 -2.78 2.81
N TRP A 201 27.04 -2.15 2.66
CA TRP A 201 25.70 -2.78 2.77
C TRP A 201 25.51 -4.00 1.85
N LYS A 202 26.43 -4.21 0.93
CA LYS A 202 26.45 -5.35 0.01
C LYS A 202 26.57 -6.72 0.69
N SER A 203 26.96 -6.77 1.95
CA SER A 203 27.14 -8.04 2.68
C SER A 203 26.08 -8.30 3.75
N THR A 204 25.26 -7.32 4.10
CA THR A 204 24.19 -7.51 5.07
C THR A 204 22.93 -7.97 4.36
N LYS A 205 22.58 -9.21 4.57
CA LYS A 205 21.28 -9.74 4.16
C LYS A 205 20.21 -9.00 4.97
N LEU A 206 19.37 -8.25 4.27
CA LEU A 206 18.24 -7.57 4.89
C LEU A 206 17.17 -8.62 5.20
N LEU A 207 16.69 -8.63 6.43
CA LEU A 207 15.55 -9.43 6.83
C LEU A 207 14.31 -8.50 6.92
N PRO A 208 13.12 -8.99 6.55
CA PRO A 208 11.92 -8.18 6.68
C PRO A 208 11.67 -7.84 8.15
N VAL A 209 11.25 -6.61 8.42
CA VAL A 209 10.91 -6.14 9.78
C VAL A 209 9.86 -7.05 10.42
N ALA A 210 8.89 -7.54 9.63
CA ALA A 210 7.88 -8.47 10.11
C ALA A 210 8.44 -9.81 10.63
N ALA A 211 9.65 -10.19 10.23
CA ALA A 211 10.30 -11.43 10.68
C ALA A 211 11.10 -11.27 11.99
N ILE A 212 11.15 -10.10 12.61
CA ILE A 212 11.96 -9.86 13.82
C ILE A 212 11.64 -10.87 14.91
N THR A 213 10.37 -11.15 15.17
CA THR A 213 9.95 -12.13 16.17
C THR A 213 10.52 -13.52 15.84
N GLU A 214 10.37 -13.97 14.61
CA GLU A 214 10.85 -15.28 14.17
C GLU A 214 12.38 -15.37 14.23
N VAL A 215 13.09 -14.31 13.91
CA VAL A 215 14.55 -14.22 14.01
C VAL A 215 15.00 -14.44 15.45
N LEU A 216 14.29 -13.87 16.42
CA LEU A 216 14.61 -14.03 17.85
C LEU A 216 14.26 -15.41 18.37
N GLU A 217 13.20 -16.04 17.85
CA GLU A 217 12.76 -17.37 18.28
C GLU A 217 13.59 -18.51 17.67
N ARG A 218 14.12 -18.32 16.47
CA ARG A 218 14.73 -19.39 15.67
C ARG A 218 16.13 -19.03 15.16
N PRO A 219 17.08 -18.67 16.06
CA PRO A 219 18.46 -18.39 15.63
C PRO A 219 19.04 -19.58 14.88
N GLY A 220 19.77 -19.33 13.79
CA GLY A 220 20.35 -20.34 12.93
C GLY A 220 19.39 -20.99 11.92
N ALA A 221 18.09 -20.72 11.98
CA ALA A 221 17.15 -21.22 10.96
C ALA A 221 17.46 -20.62 9.59
N THR A 222 17.31 -21.41 8.54
CA THR A 222 17.46 -20.96 7.16
C THR A 222 16.10 -20.80 6.51
N VAL A 223 15.85 -19.64 5.96
CA VAL A 223 14.61 -19.26 5.28
C VAL A 223 14.87 -18.76 3.87
N ASP A 224 13.85 -18.85 3.03
CA ASP A 224 13.88 -18.21 1.71
C ASP A 224 13.36 -16.78 1.83
N PHE A 225 14.18 -15.83 1.39
CA PHE A 225 13.80 -14.43 1.33
C PHE A 225 14.32 -13.81 0.03
N ASP A 226 13.42 -13.21 -0.74
CA ASP A 226 13.72 -12.58 -2.03
C ASP A 226 14.54 -13.50 -2.97
N GLY A 227 14.12 -14.77 -3.05
CA GLY A 227 14.80 -15.80 -3.86
C GLY A 227 16.17 -16.24 -3.37
N GLN A 228 16.54 -15.86 -2.14
CA GLN A 228 17.83 -16.22 -1.53
C GLN A 228 17.65 -16.97 -0.21
N LYS A 229 18.55 -17.92 0.04
CA LYS A 229 18.62 -18.57 1.36
C LYS A 229 19.26 -17.61 2.36
N CYS A 230 18.51 -17.25 3.40
CA CYS A 230 18.98 -16.42 4.50
C CYS A 230 19.00 -17.23 5.80
N THR A 231 20.09 -17.15 6.52
CA THR A 231 20.20 -17.79 7.86
C THR A 231 20.01 -16.73 8.93
N TYR A 232 19.11 -16.97 9.86
CA TYR A 232 18.87 -16.04 10.96
C TYR A 232 20.08 -15.95 11.88
N PRO A 233 20.52 -14.72 12.21
CA PRO A 233 21.61 -14.53 13.16
C PRO A 233 21.18 -14.90 14.58
N ASP A 234 22.16 -15.28 15.40
CA ASP A 234 21.98 -15.41 16.84
C ASP A 234 22.14 -14.03 17.49
N ILE A 235 21.01 -13.39 17.84
CA ILE A 235 20.97 -12.04 18.34
C ILE A 235 20.99 -12.03 19.86
N HIS A 236 21.99 -11.38 20.46
CA HIS A 236 22.17 -11.27 21.90
C HIS A 236 21.78 -9.93 22.48
N LEU A 237 21.70 -8.88 21.64
CA LEU A 237 21.33 -7.53 22.06
C LEU A 237 20.46 -6.87 20.99
N VAL A 238 19.32 -6.33 21.40
CA VAL A 238 18.46 -5.52 20.57
C VAL A 238 18.34 -4.12 21.17
N MET A 239 18.62 -3.10 20.37
CA MET A 239 18.44 -1.71 20.75
C MET A 239 17.35 -1.05 19.90
N TRP A 240 16.36 -0.50 20.55
CA TRP A 240 15.28 0.23 19.90
C TRP A 240 15.57 1.74 19.99
N GLY A 241 15.85 2.34 18.85
CA GLY A 241 16.10 3.78 18.74
C GLY A 241 14.92 4.48 18.09
N GLY A 242 14.07 5.13 18.90
CA GLY A 242 12.85 5.80 18.40
C GLY A 242 11.76 4.80 17.96
N GLY A 243 10.69 4.76 18.70
CA GLY A 243 9.58 3.83 18.48
C GLY A 243 9.48 2.75 19.55
N ASN A 244 8.29 2.19 19.69
CA ASN A 244 8.02 1.08 20.60
C ASN A 244 7.46 -0.12 19.83
N PRO A 245 8.28 -1.10 19.45
CA PRO A 245 7.83 -2.25 18.69
C PRO A 245 6.79 -3.09 19.42
N PHE A 246 6.79 -3.07 20.74
CA PHE A 246 5.79 -3.77 21.56
C PHE A 246 4.39 -3.15 21.48
N CYS A 247 4.26 -1.97 20.85
CA CYS A 247 2.98 -1.33 20.62
C CYS A 247 2.57 -1.33 19.14
N HIS A 248 3.52 -1.41 18.21
CA HIS A 248 3.20 -1.20 16.77
C HIS A 248 3.81 -2.24 15.82
N HIS A 249 4.55 -3.23 16.32
CA HIS A 249 5.04 -4.32 15.48
C HIS A 249 3.90 -5.29 15.14
N PRO A 250 3.87 -5.87 13.93
CA PRO A 250 2.98 -6.99 13.65
C PRO A 250 3.21 -8.12 14.66
N ASP A 251 2.12 -8.72 15.17
CA ASP A 251 2.18 -9.79 16.17
C ASP A 251 2.93 -9.39 17.45
N THR A 252 2.53 -8.26 18.04
CA THR A 252 3.12 -7.73 19.28
C THR A 252 3.10 -8.72 20.43
N PHE A 253 2.04 -9.49 20.59
CA PHE A 253 1.95 -10.49 21.66
C PHE A 253 3.02 -11.57 21.53
N ARG A 254 3.27 -12.05 20.33
CA ARG A 254 4.32 -13.02 20.08
C ARG A 254 5.70 -12.41 20.32
N LEU A 255 5.91 -11.16 19.89
CA LEU A 255 7.16 -10.44 20.15
C LEU A 255 7.38 -10.23 21.65
N GLU A 256 6.34 -9.95 22.43
CA GLU A 256 6.40 -9.79 23.88
C GLU A 256 6.74 -11.11 24.59
N ILE A 257 6.15 -12.23 24.14
CA ILE A 257 6.42 -13.57 24.68
C ILE A 257 7.80 -14.07 24.24
N SER A 258 8.19 -13.79 23.00
CA SER A 258 9.51 -14.13 22.45
C SER A 258 10.58 -13.13 22.91
N GLY A 259 10.15 -12.07 23.56
CA GLY A 259 11.02 -11.08 24.18
C GLY A 259 12.03 -11.75 25.08
N PRO A 260 13.23 -11.22 25.24
CA PRO A 260 14.45 -11.97 25.24
C PRO A 260 14.38 -13.16 26.20
N PRO A 261 14.56 -14.38 25.70
CA PRO A 261 14.98 -15.42 26.59
C PRO A 261 16.20 -14.90 27.34
N THR A 262 16.49 -15.38 28.49
CA THR A 262 17.52 -14.93 29.46
C THR A 262 18.89 -14.54 28.87
N ARG A 263 19.05 -14.52 27.56
CA ARG A 263 20.26 -14.22 26.80
C ARG A 263 20.22 -12.89 26.04
N CYS A 264 19.07 -12.23 25.88
CA CYS A 264 18.98 -10.99 25.12
C CYS A 264 18.53 -9.85 26.05
N GLN A 265 19.36 -8.83 26.23
CA GLN A 265 18.99 -7.63 26.98
C GLN A 265 18.41 -6.58 26.04
N ALA A 266 17.14 -6.23 26.25
CA ALA A 266 16.51 -5.14 25.55
C ALA A 266 16.85 -3.81 26.24
N VAL A 267 17.45 -2.88 25.51
CA VAL A 267 17.73 -1.53 26.03
C VAL A 267 16.70 -0.57 25.45
N TYR A 268 15.86 -0.03 26.32
CA TYR A 268 14.89 1.02 25.98
C TYR A 268 15.54 2.40 26.13
N ARG A 269 15.41 3.24 25.13
CA ARG A 269 15.51 4.69 25.28
C ARG A 269 14.27 5.33 24.70
N CYS A 270 13.40 5.82 25.57
CA CYS A 270 12.37 6.79 25.21
C CYS A 270 13.05 8.16 25.10
N PHE A 271 12.87 8.83 23.98
CA PHE A 271 13.08 10.26 23.83
C PHE A 271 11.73 10.91 23.55
#